data_07546b7aaad7452de772a140635062b4
#
_entry.id   07546b7aaad7452de772a140635062b4
#
_cell.length_a   1.000
_cell.length_b   1.000
_cell.length_c   1.000
_cell.angle_alpha   90.00
_cell.angle_beta   90.00
_cell.angle_gamma   90.00
#
_symmetry.space_group_name_H-M   'P 1'
#
loop_
_entity.id
_entity.type
_entity.pdbx_description
1 polymer ?
#
loop_
_entity_poly.entity_id
_entity_poly.type
_entity_poly.pdbx_seq_one_letter_code
_entity_poly.pdbx_strand_id
1 'polypeptide(L)'
;MPIEGETGIGYLLGKGSHLPPLMFTEEEMLALELGMQMVRAWSDKCLSVASESASRKIHSVLPDHLKAQLETFPLAVPSFFAHSETASCSELLREAATLKRKIRMDYETGEGVCTSRVIQPLGQVYWGKVWTLVAWCELRNAYRSFRVDRIQHVVLLDDDFELSDNKNFQHYMSLCDDSENEVQEKHGS
;
A
#
# COMPACT_ATOMS: atom_id res chain seq x y z
N MET A 1 30.22 22.84 6.99
CA MET A 1 29.91 22.11 5.75
C MET A 1 29.73 23.13 4.64
N PRO A 2 30.49 23.07 3.55
CA PRO A 2 30.34 24.05 2.48
C PRO A 2 29.07 23.76 1.70
N ILE A 3 28.32 24.82 1.45
CA ILE A 3 27.15 24.83 0.56
C ILE A 3 27.69 25.26 -0.80
N GLU A 4 27.72 24.35 -1.77
CA GLU A 4 27.96 24.68 -3.17
C GLU A 4 26.61 24.87 -3.86
N GLY A 5 26.28 26.10 -4.23
CA GLY A 5 25.08 26.44 -4.97
C GLY A 5 25.44 27.21 -6.22
N GLU A 6 25.20 26.66 -7.42
CA GLU A 6 25.13 27.41 -8.66
C GLU A 6 23.71 27.92 -8.90
N THR A 7 23.60 29.16 -9.31
CA THR A 7 22.34 29.87 -9.59
C THR A 7 21.59 29.19 -10.73
N GLY A 8 20.49 28.49 -10.43
CA GLY A 8 19.60 27.85 -11.43
C GLY A 8 19.49 26.35 -11.37
N ILE A 9 20.23 25.66 -10.48
CA ILE A 9 20.13 24.21 -10.27
C ILE A 9 19.78 23.97 -8.81
N GLY A 10 18.68 23.27 -8.55
CA GLY A 10 18.19 22.98 -7.20
C GLY A 10 19.23 22.30 -6.33
N TYR A 11 19.18 22.54 -5.03
CA TYR A 11 20.08 22.01 -4.03
C TYR A 11 20.18 20.48 -4.10
N LEU A 12 21.35 19.96 -4.42
CA LEU A 12 21.70 18.55 -4.26
C LEU A 12 22.01 18.28 -2.78
N LEU A 13 21.02 17.86 -2.02
CA LEU A 13 21.24 17.26 -0.70
C LEU A 13 21.53 15.77 -0.89
N GLY A 14 22.62 15.31 -0.27
CA GLY A 14 23.14 13.95 -0.41
C GLY A 14 22.12 12.85 -0.06
N LYS A 15 22.40 11.64 -0.57
CA LYS A 15 21.63 10.38 -0.51
C LYS A 15 20.53 10.29 0.57
N GLY A 16 19.41 10.95 0.35
CA GLY A 16 18.14 10.81 1.00
C GLY A 16 17.11 11.20 -0.05
N SER A 17 16.04 10.46 -0.19
CA SER A 17 14.97 10.71 -1.16
C SER A 17 14.21 12.00 -0.79
N HIS A 18 14.86 13.15 -0.96
CA HIS A 18 14.22 14.45 -0.78
C HIS A 18 13.61 14.87 -2.12
N LEU A 19 12.31 15.10 -2.12
CA LEU A 19 11.62 15.68 -3.26
C LEU A 19 12.07 17.14 -3.42
N PRO A 20 12.19 17.64 -4.67
CA PRO A 20 12.38 19.07 -4.93
C PRO A 20 11.17 19.85 -4.39
N PRO A 21 11.26 21.18 -4.23
CA PRO A 21 10.12 22.02 -3.88
C PRO A 21 8.94 21.75 -4.83
N LEU A 22 7.79 21.38 -4.26
CA LEU A 22 6.54 21.13 -4.99
C LEU A 22 5.57 22.27 -4.65
N MET A 23 4.78 22.67 -5.62
CA MET A 23 3.68 23.64 -5.45
C MET A 23 2.38 22.89 -5.64
N PHE A 24 1.44 23.05 -4.69
CA PHE A 24 0.12 22.43 -4.73
C PHE A 24 -0.96 23.50 -4.75
N THR A 25 -2.03 23.25 -5.48
CA THR A 25 -3.28 23.99 -5.37
C THR A 25 -4.01 23.62 -4.08
N GLU A 26 -5.03 24.41 -3.70
CA GLU A 26 -5.87 24.08 -2.53
C GLU A 26 -6.57 22.74 -2.68
N GLU A 27 -7.09 22.44 -3.88
CA GLU A 27 -7.76 21.17 -4.16
C GLU A 27 -6.81 19.96 -4.08
N GLU A 28 -5.58 20.10 -4.58
CA GLU A 28 -4.55 19.06 -4.45
C GLU A 28 -4.18 18.83 -2.99
N MET A 29 -4.10 19.88 -2.19
CA MET A 29 -3.84 19.78 -0.75
C MET A 29 -4.97 19.05 -0.01
N LEU A 30 -6.24 19.36 -0.33
CA LEU A 30 -7.40 18.64 0.23
C LEU A 30 -7.38 17.16 -0.15
N ALA A 31 -7.08 16.86 -1.41
CA ALA A 31 -6.97 15.46 -1.88
C ALA A 31 -5.83 14.71 -1.18
N LEU A 32 -4.67 15.34 -0.98
CA LEU A 32 -3.55 14.75 -0.24
C LEU A 32 -3.92 14.48 1.22
N GLU A 33 -4.56 15.44 1.91
CA GLU A 33 -4.97 15.25 3.31
C GLU A 33 -5.99 14.11 3.44
N LEU A 34 -7.00 14.04 2.55
CA LEU A 34 -7.94 12.93 2.53
C LEU A 34 -7.24 11.59 2.29
N GLY A 35 -6.32 11.53 1.33
CA GLY A 35 -5.50 10.34 1.06
C GLY A 35 -4.68 9.91 2.27
N MET A 36 -4.07 10.88 2.98
CA MET A 36 -3.32 10.61 4.21
C MET A 36 -4.23 10.09 5.34
N GLN A 37 -5.47 10.58 5.48
CA GLN A 37 -6.44 10.05 6.42
C GLN A 37 -6.83 8.59 6.08
N MET A 38 -7.04 8.28 4.79
CA MET A 38 -7.31 6.93 4.33
C MET A 38 -6.15 5.98 4.65
N VAL A 39 -4.91 6.40 4.40
CA VAL A 39 -3.72 5.60 4.75
C VAL A 39 -3.65 5.35 6.26
N ARG A 40 -3.90 6.37 7.10
CA ARG A 40 -3.94 6.20 8.56
C ARG A 40 -5.01 5.21 9.01
N ALA A 41 -6.17 5.22 8.37
CA ALA A 41 -7.31 4.38 8.76
C ALA A 41 -7.19 2.94 8.27
N TRP A 42 -6.61 2.69 7.09
CA TRP A 42 -6.76 1.40 6.40
C TRP A 42 -5.45 0.70 6.03
N SER A 43 -4.29 1.32 6.28
CA SER A 43 -3.00 0.68 5.97
C SER A 43 -2.33 0.04 7.19
N ASP A 44 -1.15 -0.52 6.97
CA ASP A 44 -0.29 -1.03 8.05
C ASP A 44 0.24 0.10 8.95
N LYS A 45 0.74 -0.28 10.12
CA LYS A 45 1.22 0.66 11.13
C LYS A 45 2.36 1.54 10.63
N CYS A 46 3.28 0.99 9.85
CA CYS A 46 4.44 1.72 9.33
C CYS A 46 3.99 2.84 8.37
N LEU A 47 3.10 2.53 7.43
CA LEU A 47 2.53 3.51 6.50
C LEU A 47 1.64 4.53 7.23
N SER A 48 0.89 4.13 8.25
CA SER A 48 0.08 5.03 9.08
C SER A 48 0.96 6.08 9.77
N VAL A 49 2.06 5.67 10.41
CA VAL A 49 3.03 6.58 11.04
C VAL A 49 3.72 7.50 10.01
N ALA A 50 4.09 6.95 8.86
CA ALA A 50 4.69 7.73 7.77
C ALA A 50 3.71 8.79 7.23
N SER A 51 2.44 8.43 7.05
CA SER A 51 1.36 9.33 6.64
C SER A 51 1.16 10.47 7.64
N GLU A 52 1.13 10.18 8.94
CA GLU A 52 1.03 11.18 9.99
C GLU A 52 2.24 12.13 9.98
N SER A 53 3.45 11.60 9.79
CA SER A 53 4.66 12.40 9.68
C SER A 53 4.63 13.32 8.44
N ALA A 54 4.14 12.84 7.30
CA ALA A 54 3.99 13.63 6.09
C ALA A 54 2.95 14.75 6.29
N SER A 55 1.78 14.43 6.85
CA SER A 55 0.73 15.43 7.17
C SER A 55 1.28 16.54 8.06
N ARG A 56 1.98 16.22 9.15
CA ARG A 56 2.60 17.22 10.05
C ARG A 56 3.60 18.13 9.32
N LYS A 57 4.42 17.59 8.41
CA LYS A 57 5.37 18.39 7.61
C LYS A 57 4.63 19.36 6.69
N ILE A 58 3.59 18.91 6.02
CA ILE A 58 2.75 19.74 5.16
C ILE A 58 2.10 20.85 5.97
N HIS A 59 1.42 20.50 7.07
CA HIS A 59 0.76 21.46 7.96
C HIS A 59 1.74 22.50 8.52
N SER A 60 3.01 22.15 8.77
CA SER A 60 4.00 23.09 9.31
C SER A 60 4.36 24.25 8.38
N VAL A 61 4.14 24.09 7.07
CA VAL A 61 4.47 25.09 6.04
C VAL A 61 3.23 25.76 5.43
N LEU A 62 2.03 25.31 5.79
CA LEU A 62 0.78 25.88 5.27
C LEU A 62 0.48 27.24 5.88
N PRO A 63 -0.05 28.19 5.09
CA PRO A 63 -0.66 29.41 5.58
C PRO A 63 -1.87 29.13 6.49
N ASP A 64 -2.15 30.02 7.44
CA ASP A 64 -3.21 29.79 8.45
C ASP A 64 -4.62 29.65 7.85
N HIS A 65 -4.91 30.34 6.76
CA HIS A 65 -6.20 30.23 6.07
C HIS A 65 -6.41 28.83 5.46
N LEU A 66 -5.35 28.18 4.94
CA LEU A 66 -5.43 26.81 4.43
C LEU A 66 -5.52 25.77 5.53
N LYS A 67 -4.85 26.00 6.67
CA LYS A 67 -5.03 25.16 7.86
C LYS A 67 -6.49 25.16 8.32
N ALA A 68 -7.12 26.33 8.41
CA ALA A 68 -8.52 26.45 8.80
C ALA A 68 -9.46 25.75 7.80
N GLN A 69 -9.18 25.80 6.51
CA GLN A 69 -9.94 25.06 5.49
C GLN A 69 -9.81 23.53 5.69
N LEU A 70 -8.60 23.02 5.94
CA LEU A 70 -8.38 21.59 6.20
C LEU A 70 -9.11 21.11 7.45
N GLU A 71 -9.13 21.92 8.52
CA GLU A 71 -9.83 21.58 9.78
C GLU A 71 -11.37 21.57 9.61
N THR A 72 -11.91 22.40 8.71
CA THR A 72 -13.34 22.50 8.44
C THR A 72 -13.79 21.67 7.23
N PHE A 73 -12.88 20.91 6.61
CA PHE A 73 -13.18 20.12 5.42
C PHE A 73 -14.26 19.06 5.72
N PRO A 74 -15.37 19.04 4.94
CA PRO A 74 -16.55 18.24 5.27
C PRO A 74 -16.40 16.75 4.96
N LEU A 75 -15.19 16.23 4.78
CA LEU A 75 -14.91 14.81 4.60
C LEU A 75 -13.98 14.33 5.71
N ALA A 76 -14.34 13.21 6.32
CA ALA A 76 -13.54 12.57 7.35
C ALA A 76 -13.50 11.06 7.13
N VAL A 77 -12.35 10.46 7.42
CA VAL A 77 -12.18 9.01 7.39
C VAL A 77 -12.13 8.50 8.84
N PRO A 78 -13.17 7.77 9.29
CA PRO A 78 -13.17 7.23 10.64
C PRO A 78 -12.07 6.19 10.84
N SER A 79 -11.35 6.28 11.96
CA SER A 79 -10.20 5.42 12.27
C SER A 79 -10.54 4.16 13.08
N PHE A 80 -11.82 3.80 13.23
CA PHE A 80 -12.22 2.65 14.08
C PHE A 80 -11.73 1.29 13.55
N PHE A 81 -11.23 1.25 12.32
CA PHE A 81 -10.69 0.02 11.71
C PHE A 81 -9.15 -0.05 11.77
N ALA A 82 -8.49 0.96 12.32
CA ALA A 82 -7.06 1.17 12.19
C ALA A 82 -6.15 0.21 12.98
N HIS A 83 -6.68 -0.64 13.86
CA HIS A 83 -5.86 -1.43 14.79
C HIS A 83 -6.32 -2.87 14.92
N SER A 84 -6.40 -3.58 13.79
CA SER A 84 -6.56 -5.03 13.81
C SER A 84 -5.19 -5.72 13.75
N GLU A 85 -5.11 -6.96 14.23
CA GLU A 85 -3.96 -7.86 14.02
C GLU A 85 -3.57 -7.95 12.53
N THR A 86 -4.51 -7.73 11.65
CA THR A 86 -4.39 -7.58 10.19
C THR A 86 -3.34 -6.52 9.78
N ALA A 87 -3.24 -5.40 10.51
CA ALA A 87 -2.30 -4.33 10.16
C ALA A 87 -0.83 -4.75 10.36
N SER A 88 -0.54 -5.50 11.42
CA SER A 88 0.82 -6.01 11.69
C SER A 88 1.23 -7.09 10.67
N CYS A 89 0.28 -7.92 10.25
CA CYS A 89 0.49 -8.91 9.20
C CYS A 89 0.77 -8.22 7.85
N SER A 90 0.01 -7.18 7.49
CA SER A 90 0.18 -6.43 6.23
C SER A 90 1.58 -5.82 6.07
N GLU A 91 2.19 -5.32 7.13
CA GLU A 91 3.55 -4.78 7.09
C GLU A 91 4.56 -5.85 6.67
N LEU A 92 4.53 -7.02 7.31
CA LEU A 92 5.42 -8.14 7.00
C LEU A 92 5.20 -8.66 5.57
N LEU A 93 3.94 -8.75 5.13
CA LEU A 93 3.60 -9.18 3.76
C LEU A 93 4.15 -8.21 2.71
N ARG A 94 4.07 -6.90 2.96
CA ARG A 94 4.62 -5.86 2.07
C ARG A 94 6.14 -5.92 2.04
N GLU A 95 6.79 -6.11 3.19
CA GLU A 95 8.22 -6.29 3.29
C GLU A 95 8.69 -7.51 2.51
N ALA A 96 8.04 -8.66 2.71
CA ALA A 96 8.36 -9.90 2.00
C ALA A 96 8.25 -9.77 0.48
N ALA A 97 7.21 -9.08 -0.01
CA ALA A 97 7.05 -8.80 -1.44
C ALA A 97 8.15 -7.87 -1.98
N THR A 98 8.53 -6.85 -1.21
CA THR A 98 9.60 -5.89 -1.58
C THR A 98 10.96 -6.57 -1.63
N LEU A 99 11.26 -7.41 -0.64
CA LEU A 99 12.51 -8.16 -0.54
C LEU A 99 12.54 -9.40 -1.44
N LYS A 100 11.41 -9.75 -2.08
CA LYS A 100 11.24 -10.97 -2.90
C LYS A 100 11.57 -12.24 -2.12
N ARG A 101 11.12 -12.30 -0.87
CA ARG A 101 11.33 -13.44 0.02
C ARG A 101 10.04 -14.23 0.18
N LYS A 102 10.17 -15.56 0.17
CA LYS A 102 9.04 -16.46 0.42
C LYS A 102 8.54 -16.31 1.85
N ILE A 103 7.26 -16.59 2.02
CA ILE A 103 6.64 -16.68 3.34
C ILE A 103 5.99 -18.01 3.54
N ARG A 104 5.94 -18.47 4.81
CA ARG A 104 5.01 -19.51 5.26
C ARG A 104 3.88 -18.83 6.00
N MET A 105 2.65 -19.19 5.66
CA MET A 105 1.48 -18.65 6.34
C MET A 105 0.49 -19.74 6.70
N ASP A 106 -0.17 -19.58 7.84
CA ASP A 106 -1.34 -20.34 8.23
C ASP A 106 -2.58 -19.53 7.86
N TYR A 107 -3.41 -20.12 7.01
CA TYR A 107 -4.55 -19.45 6.39
C TYR A 107 -5.84 -20.19 6.67
N GLU A 108 -6.84 -19.47 7.16
CA GLU A 108 -8.19 -19.99 7.38
C GLU A 108 -9.05 -19.73 6.14
N THR A 109 -9.56 -20.81 5.55
CA THR A 109 -10.48 -20.72 4.40
C THR A 109 -11.85 -20.18 4.82
N GLY A 110 -12.70 -19.82 3.83
CA GLY A 110 -14.08 -19.41 4.12
C GLY A 110 -14.94 -20.46 4.80
N GLU A 111 -14.50 -21.73 4.75
CA GLU A 111 -15.14 -22.88 5.37
C GLU A 111 -14.56 -23.20 6.76
N GLY A 112 -13.67 -22.36 7.29
CA GLY A 112 -13.06 -22.54 8.61
C GLY A 112 -11.91 -23.58 8.63
N VAL A 113 -11.40 -24.03 7.47
CA VAL A 113 -10.29 -24.97 7.40
C VAL A 113 -8.96 -24.22 7.43
N CYS A 114 -8.12 -24.51 8.42
CA CYS A 114 -6.76 -23.96 8.49
C CYS A 114 -5.80 -24.78 7.61
N THR A 115 -4.99 -24.08 6.83
CA THR A 115 -3.98 -24.67 5.96
C THR A 115 -2.67 -23.91 6.07
N SER A 116 -1.54 -24.63 6.17
CA SER A 116 -0.21 -24.01 6.10
C SER A 116 0.33 -24.04 4.67
N ARG A 117 0.86 -22.93 4.20
CA ARG A 117 1.33 -22.78 2.81
C ARG A 117 2.62 -21.97 2.74
N VAL A 118 3.51 -22.39 1.83
CA VAL A 118 4.64 -21.57 1.39
C VAL A 118 4.27 -20.94 0.07
N ILE A 119 4.43 -19.62 -0.02
CA ILE A 119 4.06 -18.81 -1.20
C ILE A 119 5.09 -17.72 -1.46
N GLN A 120 5.07 -17.19 -2.68
CA GLN A 120 5.85 -16.04 -3.11
C GLN A 120 4.92 -14.80 -3.09
N PRO A 121 5.01 -13.92 -2.10
CA PRO A 121 4.18 -12.72 -2.03
C PRO A 121 4.57 -11.75 -3.13
N LEU A 122 3.59 -11.24 -3.87
CA LEU A 122 3.83 -10.32 -4.99
C LEU A 122 3.37 -8.90 -4.69
N GLY A 123 2.32 -8.74 -3.89
CA GLY A 123 1.78 -7.45 -3.51
C GLY A 123 0.44 -7.56 -2.79
N GLN A 124 -0.10 -6.44 -2.36
CA GLN A 124 -1.40 -6.38 -1.70
C GLN A 124 -2.34 -5.45 -2.45
N VAL A 125 -3.62 -5.82 -2.54
CA VAL A 125 -4.68 -5.05 -3.19
C VAL A 125 -5.77 -4.73 -2.19
N TYR A 126 -6.21 -3.48 -2.15
CA TYR A 126 -7.35 -3.02 -1.36
C TYR A 126 -8.62 -2.92 -2.22
N TRP A 127 -9.63 -3.70 -1.88
CA TRP A 127 -10.90 -3.77 -2.60
C TRP A 127 -12.02 -2.96 -1.91
N GLY A 128 -11.67 -1.81 -1.33
CA GLY A 128 -12.62 -0.90 -0.68
C GLY A 128 -13.08 -1.31 0.73
N LYS A 129 -12.94 -2.59 1.11
CA LYS A 129 -13.28 -3.10 2.46
C LYS A 129 -12.28 -4.14 2.97
N VAL A 130 -11.55 -4.78 2.08
CA VAL A 130 -10.72 -5.94 2.39
C VAL A 130 -9.39 -5.82 1.68
N TRP A 131 -8.31 -6.05 2.41
CA TRP A 131 -7.00 -6.28 1.85
C TRP A 131 -6.84 -7.73 1.43
N THR A 132 -6.29 -7.96 0.25
CA THR A 132 -5.89 -9.27 -0.25
C THR A 132 -4.40 -9.28 -0.56
N LEU A 133 -3.73 -10.36 -0.18
CA LEU A 133 -2.38 -10.68 -0.61
C LEU A 133 -2.47 -11.41 -1.94
N VAL A 134 -1.84 -10.87 -2.97
CA VAL A 134 -1.59 -11.56 -4.24
C VAL A 134 -0.27 -12.29 -4.12
N ALA A 135 -0.27 -13.58 -4.41
CA ALA A 135 0.92 -14.41 -4.32
C ALA A 135 0.96 -15.47 -5.44
N TRP A 136 2.16 -15.93 -5.77
CA TRP A 136 2.35 -17.10 -6.60
C TRP A 136 2.44 -18.35 -5.72
N CYS A 137 1.59 -19.31 -6.00
CA CYS A 137 1.59 -20.61 -5.30
C CYS A 137 2.35 -21.64 -6.13
N GLU A 138 3.54 -22.04 -5.69
CA GLU A 138 4.39 -23.02 -6.40
C GLU A 138 3.68 -24.37 -6.55
N LEU A 139 2.96 -24.80 -5.52
CA LEU A 139 2.22 -26.06 -5.54
C LEU A 139 1.13 -26.14 -6.63
N ARG A 140 0.51 -24.98 -6.92
CA ARG A 140 -0.57 -24.88 -7.92
C ARG A 140 -0.09 -24.29 -9.24
N ASN A 141 1.15 -23.79 -9.28
CA ASN A 141 1.75 -23.07 -10.41
C ASN A 141 0.80 -21.98 -10.97
N ALA A 142 0.23 -21.17 -10.06
CA ALA A 142 -0.79 -20.18 -10.38
C ALA A 142 -0.82 -19.05 -9.36
N TYR A 143 -1.34 -17.89 -9.77
CA TYR A 143 -1.72 -16.82 -8.87
C TYR A 143 -2.78 -17.27 -7.87
N ARG A 144 -2.67 -16.78 -6.67
CA ARG A 144 -3.66 -16.95 -5.60
C ARG A 144 -3.81 -15.65 -4.84
N SER A 145 -5.04 -15.33 -4.52
CA SER A 145 -5.39 -14.19 -3.66
C SER A 145 -5.87 -14.70 -2.32
N PHE A 146 -5.33 -14.12 -1.25
CA PHE A 146 -5.63 -14.48 0.12
C PHE A 146 -6.12 -13.24 0.87
N ARG A 147 -7.25 -13.31 1.51
CA ARG A 147 -7.72 -12.23 2.39
C ARG A 147 -6.76 -12.10 3.56
N VAL A 148 -6.24 -10.89 3.79
CA VAL A 148 -5.24 -10.65 4.84
C VAL A 148 -5.84 -10.87 6.24
N ASP A 149 -7.12 -10.56 6.43
CA ASP A 149 -7.85 -10.78 7.69
C ASP A 149 -8.10 -12.26 8.04
N ARG A 150 -7.76 -13.20 7.15
CA ARG A 150 -7.84 -14.65 7.38
C ARG A 150 -6.47 -15.30 7.56
N ILE A 151 -5.40 -14.53 7.54
CA ILE A 151 -4.06 -15.02 7.84
C ILE A 151 -3.90 -15.04 9.36
N GLN A 152 -3.75 -16.23 9.93
CA GLN A 152 -3.61 -16.43 11.37
C GLN A 152 -2.16 -16.25 11.82
N HIS A 153 -1.23 -16.71 10.99
CA HIS A 153 0.20 -16.62 11.28
C HIS A 153 1.00 -16.48 9.98
N VAL A 154 2.09 -15.71 10.02
CA VAL A 154 3.00 -15.54 8.89
C VAL A 154 4.44 -15.48 9.37
N VAL A 155 5.31 -16.15 8.64
CA VAL A 155 6.75 -16.18 8.89
C VAL A 155 7.48 -15.90 7.59
N LEU A 156 8.41 -14.94 7.63
CA LEU A 156 9.34 -14.67 6.55
C LEU A 156 10.37 -15.80 6.50
N LEU A 157 10.59 -16.38 5.32
CA LEU A 157 11.59 -17.43 5.11
C LEU A 157 12.89 -16.82 4.59
N ASP A 158 13.98 -17.57 4.68
CA ASP A 158 15.27 -17.16 4.11
C ASP A 158 15.37 -17.44 2.60
N ASP A 159 14.35 -18.10 2.04
CA ASP A 159 14.29 -18.42 0.61
C ASP A 159 13.81 -17.22 -0.20
N ASP A 160 14.60 -16.82 -1.18
CA ASP A 160 14.26 -15.81 -2.16
C ASP A 160 13.45 -16.41 -3.33
N PHE A 161 12.82 -15.55 -4.13
CA PHE A 161 12.18 -15.92 -5.38
C PHE A 161 12.46 -14.89 -6.48
N GLU A 162 12.37 -15.31 -7.73
CA GLU A 162 12.53 -14.44 -8.89
C GLU A 162 11.20 -14.11 -9.53
N LEU A 163 11.08 -12.87 -9.99
CA LEU A 163 9.95 -12.42 -10.80
C LEU A 163 10.23 -12.73 -12.27
N SER A 164 9.18 -12.95 -13.04
CA SER A 164 9.22 -13.05 -14.50
C SER A 164 8.07 -12.25 -15.11
N ASP A 165 8.08 -12.03 -16.42
CA ASP A 165 7.09 -11.19 -17.12
C ASP A 165 5.64 -11.66 -16.87
N ASN A 166 5.45 -12.96 -16.75
CA ASN A 166 4.15 -13.59 -16.50
C ASN A 166 3.96 -14.06 -15.05
N LYS A 167 4.84 -13.67 -14.12
CA LYS A 167 4.77 -13.99 -12.70
C LYS A 167 5.24 -12.80 -11.87
N ASN A 168 4.46 -11.73 -11.88
CA ASN A 168 4.69 -10.51 -11.10
C ASN A 168 3.36 -9.83 -10.78
N PHE A 169 3.42 -8.80 -9.94
CA PHE A 169 2.22 -8.09 -9.48
C PHE A 169 1.51 -7.33 -10.61
N GLN A 170 2.27 -6.68 -11.50
CA GLN A 170 1.72 -5.91 -12.63
C GLN A 170 0.95 -6.82 -13.60
N HIS A 171 1.52 -7.98 -13.93
CA HIS A 171 0.84 -8.96 -14.77
C HIS A 171 -0.46 -9.48 -14.11
N TYR A 172 -0.47 -9.72 -12.80
CA TYR A 172 -1.70 -10.07 -12.10
C TYR A 172 -2.76 -8.96 -12.23
N MET A 173 -2.37 -7.69 -12.02
CA MET A 173 -3.30 -6.56 -12.14
C MET A 173 -3.86 -6.42 -13.56
N SER A 174 -3.05 -6.60 -14.61
CA SER A 174 -3.56 -6.58 -16.00
C SER A 174 -4.61 -7.67 -16.26
N LEU A 175 -4.45 -8.86 -15.69
CA LEU A 175 -5.47 -9.92 -15.81
C LEU A 175 -6.80 -9.57 -15.09
N CYS A 176 -6.72 -8.78 -14.02
CA CYS A 176 -7.94 -8.29 -13.34
C CYS A 176 -8.66 -7.24 -14.20
N ASP A 177 -7.93 -6.29 -14.77
CA ASP A 177 -8.49 -5.23 -15.62
C ASP A 177 -9.16 -5.81 -16.87
N ASP A 178 -8.54 -6.81 -17.51
CA ASP A 178 -9.11 -7.50 -18.67
C ASP A 178 -10.43 -8.22 -18.32
N SER A 179 -10.48 -8.85 -17.15
CA SER A 179 -11.68 -9.55 -16.68
C SER A 179 -12.85 -8.60 -16.35
N GLU A 180 -12.58 -7.40 -15.85
CA GLU A 180 -13.61 -6.38 -15.61
C GLU A 180 -14.17 -5.82 -16.93
N ASN A 181 -13.32 -5.58 -17.92
CA ASN A 181 -13.74 -5.10 -19.24
C ASN A 181 -14.66 -6.11 -19.95
N GLU A 182 -14.34 -7.40 -19.89
CA GLU A 182 -15.20 -8.45 -20.47
C GLU A 182 -16.58 -8.55 -19.80
N VAL A 183 -16.67 -8.24 -18.51
CA VAL A 183 -17.95 -8.25 -17.76
C VAL A 183 -18.80 -7.03 -18.14
N GLN A 184 -18.18 -5.87 -18.33
CA GLN A 184 -18.89 -4.64 -18.73
C GLN A 184 -19.43 -4.73 -20.15
N GLU A 185 -18.69 -5.30 -21.10
CA GLU A 185 -19.17 -5.51 -22.48
C GLU A 185 -20.38 -6.45 -22.55
N LYS A 186 -20.46 -7.46 -21.67
CA LYS A 186 -21.59 -8.40 -21.61
C LYS A 186 -22.86 -7.82 -20.97
N HIS A 187 -22.76 -6.73 -20.18
CA HIS A 187 -23.91 -6.09 -19.52
C HIS A 187 -24.34 -4.78 -20.17
N GLY A 188 -23.62 -4.31 -21.20
CA GLY A 188 -23.90 -3.08 -21.95
C GLY A 188 -24.62 -3.29 -23.30
N SER A 189 -25.09 -4.50 -23.57
CA SER A 189 -25.82 -4.85 -24.83
C SER A 189 -27.27 -5.14 -24.56
#